data_3dcbe5c69efa76e0b622f63efc9eda40
#
_entry.id   3dcbe5c69efa76e0b622f63efc9eda40
#
_cell.length_a   1.000
_cell.length_b   1.000
_cell.length_c   1.000
_cell.angle_alpha   90.00
_cell.angle_beta   90.00
_cell.angle_gamma   90.00
#
_symmetry.space_group_name_H-M   'P 1'
#
loop_
_entity.id
_entity.type
_entity.pdbx_description
1 polymer ?
#
loop_
_entity_poly.entity_id
_entity_poly.type
_entity_poly.pdbx_seq_one_letter_code
_entity_poly.pdbx_strand_id
1 'polypeptide(L)'
;MFKKILAALSEAIEFRSRIWVVHVSESLFKDQSYVVNEDGFDAPLEWMHRKGYSPAMLEQVEQMKRSQVLVFNFGHYTHQLMRVK
;
A
#
# COMPACT_ATOMS: atom_id res chain seq x y z
N MET A 1 -19.17 23.81 -0.22
CA MET A 1 -19.44 22.79 -1.24
C MET A 1 -18.26 22.55 -2.16
N PHE A 2 -17.71 23.57 -2.77
CA PHE A 2 -16.55 23.41 -3.64
C PHE A 2 -15.30 22.87 -2.96
N LYS A 3 -15.07 23.20 -1.70
CA LYS A 3 -13.91 22.71 -0.96
C LYS A 3 -13.91 21.19 -0.76
N LYS A 4 -15.08 20.56 -0.57
CA LYS A 4 -15.18 19.10 -0.42
C LYS A 4 -14.91 18.37 -1.74
N ILE A 5 -15.36 18.94 -2.87
CA ILE A 5 -15.13 18.35 -4.19
C ILE A 5 -13.65 18.43 -4.55
N LEU A 6 -13.01 19.58 -4.29
CA LEU A 6 -11.59 19.76 -4.55
C LEU A 6 -10.73 18.85 -3.65
N ALA A 7 -11.10 18.69 -2.39
CA ALA A 7 -10.40 17.78 -1.48
C ALA A 7 -10.53 16.32 -1.93
N ALA A 8 -11.73 15.90 -2.35
CA ALA A 8 -11.96 14.55 -2.85
C ALA A 8 -11.18 14.29 -4.15
N LEU A 9 -11.13 15.27 -5.06
CA LEU A 9 -10.34 15.16 -6.29
C LEU A 9 -8.85 15.12 -5.99
N SER A 10 -8.38 15.91 -5.04
CA SER A 10 -6.99 15.92 -4.62
C SER A 10 -6.59 14.59 -4.00
N GLU A 11 -7.42 14.02 -3.14
CA GLU A 11 -7.18 12.70 -2.54
C GLU A 11 -7.18 11.60 -3.60
N ALA A 12 -8.10 11.65 -4.57
CA ALA A 12 -8.17 10.67 -5.65
C ALA A 12 -6.95 10.72 -6.56
N ILE A 13 -6.35 11.91 -6.74
CA ILE A 13 -5.15 12.09 -7.54
C ILE A 13 -3.90 11.72 -6.75
N GLU A 14 -3.89 12.00 -5.44
CA GLU A 14 -2.72 11.78 -4.59
C GLU A 14 -2.31 10.32 -4.48
N PHE A 15 -3.24 9.37 -4.53
CA PHE A 15 -2.84 7.96 -4.39
C PHE A 15 -1.87 7.54 -5.50
N ARG A 16 -1.96 8.14 -6.69
CA ARG A 16 -1.08 7.81 -7.81
C ARG A 16 0.35 8.25 -7.61
N SER A 17 0.60 9.16 -6.68
CA SER A 17 1.96 9.58 -6.34
C SER A 17 2.58 8.72 -5.24
N ARG A 18 1.84 7.80 -4.64
CA ARG A 18 2.33 6.96 -3.56
C ARG A 18 3.27 5.88 -4.08
N ILE A 19 4.33 5.67 -3.34
CA ILE A 19 5.29 4.60 -3.63
C ILE A 19 5.49 3.80 -2.36
N TRP A 20 5.42 2.49 -2.48
CA TRP A 20 5.56 1.55 -1.39
C TRP A 20 6.75 0.63 -1.65
N VAL A 21 7.50 0.31 -0.62
CA VAL A 21 8.47 -0.79 -0.66
C VAL A 21 7.87 -1.93 0.14
N VAL A 22 7.70 -3.06 -0.50
CA VAL A 22 7.12 -4.25 0.12
C VAL A 22 8.17 -5.34 0.15
N HIS A 23 8.52 -5.79 1.36
CA HIS A 23 9.42 -6.91 1.55
C HIS A 23 8.59 -8.15 1.88
N VAL A 24 8.70 -9.16 1.02
CA VAL A 24 7.96 -10.42 1.17
C VAL A 24 8.94 -11.49 1.66
N SER A 25 8.68 -12.03 2.83
CA SER A 25 9.46 -13.13 3.42
C SER A 25 8.61 -14.40 3.41
N GLU A 26 8.97 -15.37 2.58
CA GLU A 26 8.27 -16.65 2.48
C GLU A 26 8.98 -17.74 3.29
N SER A 27 10.31 -17.69 3.38
CA SER A 27 11.12 -18.63 4.11
C SER A 27 12.48 -18.01 4.40
N LEU A 28 13.35 -18.74 5.11
CA LEU A 28 14.71 -18.29 5.38
C LEU A 28 15.54 -18.03 4.13
N PHE A 29 15.11 -18.57 2.97
CA PHE A 29 15.86 -18.48 1.73
C PHE A 29 15.10 -17.74 0.61
N LYS A 30 13.86 -17.30 0.87
CA LYS A 30 13.04 -16.63 -0.14
C LYS A 30 12.57 -15.30 0.37
N ASP A 31 13.42 -14.31 0.23
CA ASP A 31 13.09 -12.91 0.51
C ASP A 31 13.08 -12.13 -0.81
N GLN A 32 12.02 -11.39 -1.07
CA GLN A 32 11.90 -10.53 -2.23
C GLN A 32 11.41 -9.17 -1.82
N SER A 33 11.93 -8.15 -2.47
CA SER A 33 11.49 -6.77 -2.26
C SER A 33 10.91 -6.23 -3.56
N TYR A 34 9.78 -5.54 -3.44
CA TYR A 34 9.08 -4.93 -4.57
C TYR A 34 8.92 -3.45 -4.33
N VAL A 35 9.06 -2.67 -5.40
CA VAL A 35 8.66 -1.27 -5.38
C VAL A 35 7.30 -1.19 -6.06
N VAL A 36 6.30 -0.77 -5.31
CA VAL A 36 4.93 -0.63 -5.81
C VAL A 36 4.65 0.85 -6.01
N ASN A 37 4.58 1.26 -7.26
CA ASN A 37 4.28 2.63 -7.64
C ASN A 37 2.84 2.70 -8.12
N GLU A 38 2.00 3.46 -7.40
CA GLU A 38 0.57 3.51 -7.68
C GLU A 38 0.19 4.39 -8.87
N ASP A 39 1.15 5.06 -9.52
CA ASP A 39 0.86 5.90 -10.67
C ASP A 39 0.33 5.11 -11.89
N GLY A 40 0.64 3.82 -11.96
CA GLY A 40 0.16 2.93 -13.01
C GLY A 40 -1.15 2.21 -12.69
N PHE A 41 -1.76 2.47 -11.53
CA PHE A 41 -2.97 1.79 -11.10
C PHE A 41 -4.21 2.66 -11.30
N ASP A 42 -5.34 2.00 -11.55
CA ASP A 42 -6.64 2.66 -11.74
C ASP A 42 -7.34 2.95 -10.42
N ALA A 43 -6.98 2.25 -9.35
CA ALA A 43 -7.61 2.37 -8.04
C ALA A 43 -6.55 2.38 -6.93
N PRO A 44 -6.84 3.05 -5.77
CA PRO A 44 -5.92 3.03 -4.65
C PRO A 44 -5.73 1.61 -4.12
N LEU A 45 -4.50 1.28 -3.73
CA LEU A 45 -4.14 -0.01 -3.11
C LEU A 45 -4.49 -1.23 -3.97
N GLU A 46 -4.53 -1.06 -5.29
CA GLU A 46 -4.88 -2.14 -6.21
C GLU A 46 -3.94 -3.36 -6.08
N TRP A 47 -2.65 -3.11 -5.90
CA TRP A 47 -1.67 -4.17 -5.69
C TRP A 47 -2.00 -4.99 -4.44
N MET A 48 -2.35 -4.30 -3.36
CA MET A 48 -2.72 -4.94 -2.08
C MET A 48 -4.00 -5.75 -2.22
N HIS A 49 -5.00 -5.23 -2.94
CA HIS A 49 -6.21 -5.97 -3.25
C HIS A 49 -5.90 -7.28 -4.00
N ARG A 50 -5.03 -7.22 -4.99
CA ARG A 50 -4.63 -8.40 -5.75
C ARG A 50 -3.90 -9.43 -4.91
N LYS A 51 -3.20 -8.98 -3.87
CA LYS A 51 -2.48 -9.87 -2.94
C LYS A 51 -3.34 -10.42 -1.82
N GLY A 52 -4.63 -10.09 -1.81
CA GLY A 52 -5.58 -10.65 -0.86
C GLY A 52 -5.61 -9.97 0.49
N TYR A 53 -5.24 -8.70 0.57
CA TYR A 53 -5.35 -7.95 1.82
C TYR A 53 -6.80 -7.82 2.24
N SER A 54 -7.08 -8.05 3.52
CA SER A 54 -8.41 -7.88 4.08
C SER A 54 -8.82 -6.40 4.13
N PRO A 55 -10.12 -6.08 4.24
CA PRO A 55 -10.54 -4.68 4.39
C PRO A 55 -9.89 -3.97 5.57
N ALA A 56 -9.70 -4.66 6.70
CA ALA A 56 -9.03 -4.09 7.86
C ALA A 56 -7.56 -3.78 7.58
N MET A 57 -6.88 -4.66 6.86
CA MET A 57 -5.49 -4.44 6.44
C MET A 57 -5.37 -3.25 5.48
N LEU A 58 -6.28 -3.17 4.52
CA LEU A 58 -6.31 -2.06 3.55
C LEU A 58 -6.53 -0.73 4.25
N GLU A 59 -7.39 -0.69 5.27
CA GLU A 59 -7.61 0.51 6.05
C GLU A 59 -6.35 0.96 6.78
N GLN A 60 -5.61 0.03 7.37
CA GLN A 60 -4.34 0.34 8.02
C GLN A 60 -3.30 0.88 7.04
N VAL A 61 -3.21 0.28 5.85
CA VAL A 61 -2.30 0.73 4.80
C VAL A 61 -2.67 2.13 4.32
N GLU A 62 -3.96 2.40 4.14
CA GLU A 62 -4.43 3.72 3.71
C GLU A 62 -4.04 4.82 4.69
N GLN A 63 -3.97 4.51 5.98
CA GLN A 63 -3.63 5.47 7.02
C GLN A 63 -2.12 5.62 7.26
N MET A 64 -1.30 4.87 6.55
CA MET A 64 0.15 4.93 6.73
C MET A 64 0.71 6.29 6.33
N LYS A 65 1.59 6.79 7.18
CA LYS A 65 2.38 7.99 6.88
C LYS A 65 3.68 7.60 6.20
N ARG A 66 4.32 8.56 5.52
CA ARG A 66 5.63 8.34 4.92
C ARG A 66 6.63 7.86 5.97
N SER A 67 7.45 6.90 5.59
CA SER A 67 8.46 6.24 6.43
C SER A 67 7.88 5.34 7.51
N GLN A 68 6.57 5.19 7.60
CA GLN A 68 5.94 4.24 8.51
C GLN A 68 6.06 2.83 7.93
N VAL A 69 6.22 1.85 8.82
CA VAL A 69 6.33 0.44 8.45
C VAL A 69 5.19 -0.34 9.09
N LEU A 70 4.55 -1.19 8.31
CA LEU A 70 3.56 -2.17 8.80
C LEU A 70 3.98 -3.57 8.39
N VAL A 71 3.68 -4.55 9.24
CA VAL A 71 3.97 -5.95 8.96
C VAL A 71 2.67 -6.74 9.04
N PHE A 72 2.39 -7.50 7.98
CA PHE A 72 1.24 -8.40 7.93
C PHE A 72 1.70 -9.83 7.78
N ASN A 73 1.19 -10.71 8.62
CA ASN A 73 1.51 -12.14 8.61
C ASN A 73 0.36 -12.90 7.95
N PHE A 74 0.65 -13.58 6.84
CA PHE A 74 -0.33 -14.37 6.09
C PHE A 74 -0.22 -15.87 6.38
N GLY A 75 0.59 -16.26 7.37
CA GLY A 75 0.80 -17.65 7.74
C GLY A 75 2.03 -18.26 7.08
N HIS A 76 2.02 -18.41 5.77
CA HIS A 76 3.15 -18.97 5.03
C HIS A 76 4.18 -17.92 4.61
N TYR A 77 3.80 -16.66 4.63
CA TYR A 77 4.66 -15.55 4.24
C TYR A 77 4.27 -14.29 5.01
N THR A 78 5.16 -13.33 5.03
CA THR A 78 4.98 -12.06 5.72
C THR A 78 5.25 -10.92 4.75
N HIS A 79 4.41 -9.90 4.76
CA HIS A 79 4.64 -8.67 4.01
C HIS A 79 5.02 -7.56 4.98
N GLN A 80 6.16 -6.94 4.75
CA GLN A 80 6.58 -5.73 5.46
C GLN A 80 6.49 -4.56 4.47
N LEU A 81 5.59 -3.62 4.76
CA LEU A 81 5.36 -2.47 3.90
C LEU A 81 5.96 -1.23 4.52
N MET A 82 6.61 -0.43 3.68
CA MET A 82 7.05 0.91 4.07
C MET A 82 6.54 1.90 3.03
N ARG A 83 5.88 2.97 3.49
CA ARG A 83 5.48 4.04 2.59
C ARG A 83 6.66 4.98 2.37
N VAL A 84 7.07 5.10 1.10
CA VAL A 84 8.22 5.93 0.73
C VAL A 84 7.77 7.33 0.31
N LYS A 85 6.61 7.39 -0.33
CA LYS A 85 6.15 8.68 -0.87
C LYS A 85 4.64 8.87 -0.77
#